data_3417c85265790f9fb7f3ba07e52c5a55
#
_entry.id   3417c85265790f9fb7f3ba07e52c5a55
#
_cell.length_a   1.000
_cell.length_b   1.000
_cell.length_c   1.000
_cell.angle_alpha   90.00
_cell.angle_beta   90.00
_cell.angle_gamma   90.00
#
_symmetry.space_group_name_H-M   'P 1'
#
loop_
_entity.id
_entity.type
_entity.pdbx_description
1 polymer ?
#
loop_
_entity_poly.entity_id
_entity_poly.type
_entity_poly.pdbx_seq_one_letter_code
_entity_poly.pdbx_strand_id
1 'polypeptide(L)'
;MPADADVTEHHSLAEAGKKVPHGVVCLLSALRYHGLGTQNPFEVWIAIAEKARMPKLEHLAARFLRFSGVALTYGIEEHDIEGVTVRVYGPAKTVADCFKYRNKIGLDVALEALRDCWRQRKATMDELWEAAKICRVANVMRPYLESLT
;
A
#
# COMPACT_ATOMS: atom_id res chain seq x y z
N MET A 1 -12.97 3.95 -20.07
CA MET A 1 -11.84 4.80 -20.48
C MET A 1 -10.78 4.80 -19.38
N PRO A 2 -9.53 4.43 -19.71
CA PRO A 2 -8.48 4.46 -18.70
C PRO A 2 -8.32 5.82 -18.02
N ALA A 3 -8.42 6.90 -18.77
CA ALA A 3 -8.28 8.24 -18.23
C ALA A 3 -9.37 8.56 -17.18
N ASP A 4 -10.60 8.14 -17.42
CA ASP A 4 -11.68 8.37 -16.47
C ASP A 4 -11.51 7.54 -15.22
N ALA A 5 -11.07 6.28 -15.37
CA ALA A 5 -10.80 5.41 -14.23
C ALA A 5 -9.65 5.97 -13.38
N ASP A 6 -8.58 6.45 -14.02
CA ASP A 6 -7.45 7.02 -13.31
C ASP A 6 -7.83 8.31 -12.58
N VAL A 7 -8.61 9.16 -13.19
CA VAL A 7 -9.09 10.40 -12.57
C VAL A 7 -9.96 10.09 -11.36
N THR A 8 -10.86 9.12 -11.47
CA THR A 8 -11.75 8.73 -10.36
C THR A 8 -10.92 8.15 -9.19
N GLU A 9 -9.93 7.32 -9.49
CA GLU A 9 -9.05 6.74 -8.48
C GLU A 9 -8.26 7.82 -7.76
N HIS A 10 -7.61 8.72 -8.50
CA HIS A 10 -6.84 9.81 -7.92
C HIS A 10 -7.71 10.74 -7.10
N HIS A 11 -8.94 10.99 -7.54
CA HIS A 11 -9.88 11.82 -6.79
C HIS A 11 -10.20 11.20 -5.42
N SER A 12 -10.43 9.89 -5.39
CA SER A 12 -10.69 9.17 -4.13
C SER A 12 -9.49 9.24 -3.17
N LEU A 13 -8.27 9.14 -3.71
CA LEU A 13 -7.07 9.27 -2.89
C LEU A 13 -6.92 10.68 -2.35
N ALA A 14 -7.21 11.70 -3.16
CA ALA A 14 -7.16 13.09 -2.73
C ALA A 14 -8.19 13.34 -1.62
N GLU A 15 -9.39 12.81 -1.76
CA GLU A 15 -10.41 12.91 -0.72
C GLU A 15 -9.97 12.24 0.58
N ALA A 16 -9.37 11.05 0.47
CA ALA A 16 -8.85 10.35 1.64
C ALA A 16 -7.78 11.18 2.35
N GLY A 17 -6.89 11.82 1.57
CA GLY A 17 -5.87 12.69 2.14
C GLY A 17 -6.43 13.89 2.88
N LYS A 18 -7.51 14.47 2.37
CA LYS A 18 -8.18 15.58 3.04
C LYS A 18 -8.90 15.15 4.31
N LYS A 19 -9.63 14.05 4.24
CA LYS A 19 -10.50 13.60 5.34
C LYS A 19 -9.74 12.85 6.42
N VAL A 20 -8.63 12.20 6.08
CA VAL A 20 -7.82 11.42 7.02
C VAL A 20 -6.36 11.81 6.83
N PRO A 21 -5.98 13.04 7.21
CA PRO A 21 -4.61 13.52 6.93
C PRO A 21 -3.52 12.75 7.65
N HIS A 22 -3.84 12.08 8.75
CA HIS A 22 -2.89 11.24 9.49
C HIS A 22 -2.85 9.80 8.99
N GLY A 23 -3.74 9.44 8.08
CA GLY A 23 -3.77 8.09 7.49
C GLY A 23 -2.73 7.95 6.39
N VAL A 24 -2.41 6.70 6.06
CA VAL A 24 -1.47 6.37 4.98
C VAL A 24 -2.15 5.37 4.05
N VAL A 25 -2.21 5.70 2.77
CA VAL A 25 -2.76 4.77 1.75
C VAL A 25 -1.90 3.52 1.72
N CYS A 26 -2.53 2.35 1.80
CA CYS A 26 -1.83 1.08 1.96
C CYS A 26 -2.43 -0.03 1.10
N LEU A 27 -1.77 -1.16 1.12
CA LEU A 27 -2.23 -2.43 0.52
C LEU A 27 -2.78 -2.24 -0.90
N LEU A 28 -4.02 -2.66 -1.17
CA LEU A 28 -4.54 -2.67 -2.55
C LEU A 28 -4.56 -1.29 -3.19
N SER A 29 -4.84 -0.24 -2.42
CA SER A 29 -4.84 1.12 -2.96
C SER A 29 -3.43 1.61 -3.26
N ALA A 30 -2.45 1.28 -2.42
CA ALA A 30 -1.05 1.62 -2.69
C ALA A 30 -0.52 0.82 -3.90
N LEU A 31 -0.90 -0.45 -4.03
CA LEU A 31 -0.54 -1.24 -5.22
C LEU A 31 -1.06 -0.56 -6.48
N ARG A 32 -2.33 -0.18 -6.47
CA ARG A 32 -2.95 0.47 -7.62
C ARG A 32 -2.23 1.77 -7.96
N TYR A 33 -1.92 2.56 -6.95
CA TYR A 33 -1.23 3.84 -7.15
C TYR A 33 0.15 3.64 -7.80
N HIS A 34 0.89 2.63 -7.36
CA HIS A 34 2.22 2.35 -7.88
C HIS A 34 2.22 1.52 -9.16
N GLY A 35 1.06 1.07 -9.62
CA GLY A 35 0.96 0.25 -10.82
C GLY A 35 1.48 -1.16 -10.63
N LEU A 36 1.29 -1.74 -9.45
CA LEU A 36 1.74 -3.08 -9.11
C LEU A 36 0.54 -4.02 -9.04
N GLY A 37 0.62 -5.13 -9.76
CA GLY A 37 -0.47 -6.09 -9.82
C GLY A 37 -1.63 -5.61 -10.67
N THR A 38 -2.76 -6.28 -10.53
CA THR A 38 -3.95 -6.03 -11.35
C THR A 38 -5.18 -5.69 -10.51
N GLN A 39 -4.99 -5.42 -9.22
CA GLN A 39 -6.09 -5.12 -8.32
C GLN A 39 -6.69 -3.74 -8.61
N ASN A 40 -8.01 -3.66 -8.49
CA ASN A 40 -8.75 -2.42 -8.72
C ASN A 40 -9.78 -2.29 -7.59
N PRO A 41 -9.34 -1.92 -6.38
CA PRO A 41 -10.24 -1.86 -5.24
C PRO A 41 -11.27 -0.76 -5.37
N PHE A 42 -12.51 -1.03 -4.95
CA PHE A 42 -13.56 -0.01 -4.92
C PHE A 42 -13.49 0.84 -3.65
N GLU A 43 -12.74 0.39 -2.64
CA GLU A 43 -12.53 1.13 -1.41
C GLU A 43 -11.11 1.67 -1.36
N VAL A 44 -10.92 2.79 -0.69
CA VAL A 44 -9.57 3.28 -0.40
C VAL A 44 -9.07 2.58 0.87
N TRP A 45 -7.95 1.89 0.78
CA TRP A 45 -7.33 1.19 1.90
C TRP A 45 -6.39 2.14 2.63
N ILE A 46 -6.68 2.40 3.90
CA ILE A 46 -5.97 3.41 4.68
C ILE A 46 -5.47 2.80 5.99
N ALA A 47 -4.18 2.98 6.27
CA ALA A 47 -3.59 2.58 7.55
C ALA A 47 -3.69 3.73 8.53
N ILE A 48 -4.11 3.44 9.75
CA ILE A 48 -4.13 4.40 10.86
C ILE A 48 -3.43 3.79 12.05
N ALA A 49 -3.02 4.65 12.99
CA ALA A 49 -2.35 4.18 14.20
C ALA A 49 -3.25 3.26 15.00
N GLU A 50 -2.64 2.31 15.72
CA GLU A 50 -3.37 1.32 16.50
C GLU A 50 -4.37 1.95 17.48
N LYS A 51 -3.98 3.07 18.09
CA LYS A 51 -4.81 3.74 19.09
C LYS A 51 -5.58 4.94 18.55
N ALA A 52 -5.54 5.18 17.26
CA ALA A 52 -6.24 6.30 16.66
C ALA A 52 -7.75 6.07 16.71
N ARG A 53 -8.50 7.18 16.81
CA ARG A 53 -9.95 7.11 16.69
C ARG A 53 -10.32 6.72 15.27
N MET A 54 -11.27 5.80 15.12
CA MET A 54 -11.76 5.40 13.80
C MET A 54 -12.43 6.59 13.11
N PRO A 55 -11.94 7.03 11.96
CA PRO A 55 -12.58 8.12 11.23
C PRO A 55 -13.99 7.75 10.77
N LYS A 56 -14.89 8.72 10.81
CA LYS A 56 -16.22 8.56 10.25
C LYS A 56 -16.24 9.30 8.92
N LEU A 57 -16.43 8.55 7.84
CA LEU A 57 -16.42 9.10 6.51
C LEU A 57 -17.79 8.93 5.87
N GLU A 58 -18.30 10.03 5.30
CA GLU A 58 -19.48 10.00 4.46
C GLU A 58 -19.03 10.16 3.02
N HIS A 59 -19.69 9.50 2.11
CA HIS A 59 -19.48 9.63 0.66
C HIS A 59 -18.10 9.15 0.15
N LEU A 60 -17.33 8.45 0.99
CA LEU A 60 -16.08 7.84 0.58
C LEU A 60 -16.03 6.42 1.11
N ALA A 61 -15.97 5.44 0.21
CA ALA A 61 -15.78 4.06 0.61
C ALA A 61 -14.33 3.87 1.03
N ALA A 62 -14.11 3.52 2.30
CA ALA A 62 -12.76 3.36 2.85
C ALA A 62 -12.70 2.14 3.74
N ARG A 63 -11.54 1.50 3.73
CA ARG A 63 -11.25 0.37 4.60
C ARG A 63 -10.03 0.70 5.44
N PHE A 64 -10.20 0.65 6.76
CA PHE A 64 -9.13 1.02 7.68
C PHE A 64 -8.44 -0.20 8.25
N LEU A 65 -7.09 -0.12 8.31
CA LEU A 65 -6.28 -1.11 9.00
C LEU A 65 -5.46 -0.39 10.06
N ARG A 66 -5.20 -1.09 11.16
CA ARG A 66 -4.44 -0.51 12.26
C ARG A 66 -3.02 -1.05 12.22
N PHE A 67 -2.07 -0.14 12.07
CA PHE A 67 -0.64 -0.44 12.09
C PHE A 67 -0.04 0.19 13.35
N SER A 68 1.07 -0.36 13.80
CA SER A 68 1.74 0.17 14.99
C SER A 68 3.26 0.19 14.80
N GLY A 69 3.90 1.07 15.60
CA GLY A 69 5.36 1.15 15.65
C GLY A 69 5.98 1.46 14.29
N VAL A 70 7.10 0.80 14.00
CA VAL A 70 7.85 1.03 12.77
C VAL A 70 7.05 0.61 11.54
N ALA A 71 6.19 -0.40 11.67
CA ALA A 71 5.34 -0.83 10.56
C ALA A 71 4.38 0.27 10.10
N LEU A 72 4.02 1.20 10.98
CA LEU A 72 3.18 2.34 10.63
C LEU A 72 3.98 3.46 9.94
N THR A 73 5.19 3.73 10.41
CA THR A 73 5.94 4.92 9.99
C THR A 73 6.95 4.67 8.87
N TYR A 74 7.37 3.43 8.68
CA TYR A 74 8.39 3.10 7.68
C TYR A 74 7.82 3.16 6.26
N GLY A 75 8.57 3.78 5.36
CA GLY A 75 8.27 3.74 3.93
C GLY A 75 7.16 4.66 3.48
N ILE A 76 6.79 5.64 4.28
CA ILE A 76 5.78 6.62 3.90
C ILE A 76 6.37 7.60 2.89
N GLU A 77 5.64 7.78 1.78
CA GLU A 77 5.96 8.80 0.78
C GLU A 77 4.83 9.82 0.77
N GLU A 78 5.17 11.06 0.43
CA GLU A 78 4.18 12.10 0.24
C GLU A 78 4.04 12.39 -1.25
N HIS A 79 2.81 12.39 -1.74
CA HIS A 79 2.51 12.66 -3.13
C HIS A 79 1.46 13.76 -3.24
N ASP A 80 1.66 14.68 -4.18
CA ASP A 80 0.65 15.67 -4.49
C ASP A 80 -0.35 15.05 -5.47
N ILE A 81 -1.56 14.87 -5.02
CA ILE A 81 -2.63 14.30 -5.83
C ILE A 81 -3.78 15.31 -5.87
N GLU A 82 -4.02 15.89 -7.03
CA GLU A 82 -5.04 16.93 -7.24
C GLU A 82 -4.91 18.07 -6.24
N GLY A 83 -3.66 18.49 -5.97
CA GLY A 83 -3.41 19.59 -5.05
C GLY A 83 -3.44 19.23 -3.58
N VAL A 84 -3.64 17.96 -3.25
CA VAL A 84 -3.67 17.48 -1.87
C VAL A 84 -2.43 16.62 -1.60
N THR A 85 -1.75 16.90 -0.47
CA THR A 85 -0.65 16.04 -0.05
C THR A 85 -1.22 14.76 0.54
N VAL A 86 -0.97 13.64 -0.13
CA VAL A 86 -1.46 12.32 0.28
C VAL A 86 -0.28 11.45 0.67
N ARG A 87 -0.38 10.80 1.83
CA ARG A 87 0.65 9.88 2.30
C ARG A 87 0.34 8.49 1.76
N VAL A 88 1.32 7.87 1.12
CA VAL A 88 1.19 6.55 0.51
C VAL A 88 2.42 5.76 0.85
N TYR A 89 2.28 4.50 1.24
CA TYR A 89 3.46 3.66 1.43
C TYR A 89 4.16 3.41 0.09
N GLY A 90 5.47 3.42 0.11
CA GLY A 90 6.28 3.16 -1.07
C GLY A 90 6.19 1.70 -1.52
N PRO A 91 6.75 1.37 -2.71
CA PRO A 91 6.59 0.04 -3.29
C PRO A 91 7.08 -1.11 -2.42
N ALA A 92 8.28 -1.02 -1.86
CA ALA A 92 8.84 -2.11 -1.04
C ALA A 92 8.00 -2.37 0.20
N LYS A 93 7.61 -1.31 0.91
CA LYS A 93 6.77 -1.43 2.11
C LYS A 93 5.41 -2.02 1.75
N THR A 94 4.82 -1.57 0.64
CA THR A 94 3.53 -2.06 0.18
C THR A 94 3.58 -3.56 -0.13
N VAL A 95 4.63 -4.02 -0.81
CA VAL A 95 4.79 -5.45 -1.10
C VAL A 95 4.89 -6.26 0.20
N ALA A 96 5.71 -5.79 1.15
CA ALA A 96 5.86 -6.49 2.43
C ALA A 96 4.54 -6.53 3.21
N ASP A 97 3.77 -5.44 3.19
CA ASP A 97 2.45 -5.42 3.82
C ASP A 97 1.50 -6.43 3.17
N CYS A 98 1.59 -6.60 1.86
CA CYS A 98 0.77 -7.59 1.16
C CYS A 98 1.07 -9.02 1.65
N PHE A 99 2.35 -9.34 1.89
CA PHE A 99 2.70 -10.63 2.47
C PHE A 99 2.23 -10.75 3.91
N LYS A 100 2.32 -9.69 4.68
CA LYS A 100 1.85 -9.69 6.06
C LYS A 100 0.34 -9.95 6.13
N TYR A 101 -0.41 -9.36 5.22
CA TYR A 101 -1.86 -9.49 5.19
C TYR A 101 -2.35 -10.47 4.11
N ARG A 102 -1.52 -11.42 3.71
CA ARG A 102 -1.85 -12.39 2.64
C ARG A 102 -3.10 -13.21 2.93
N ASN A 103 -3.41 -13.42 4.20
CA ASN A 103 -4.63 -14.16 4.56
C ASN A 103 -5.89 -13.32 4.34
N LYS A 104 -5.73 -12.00 4.26
CA LYS A 104 -6.84 -11.08 4.02
C LYS A 104 -7.00 -10.75 2.53
N ILE A 105 -5.89 -10.56 1.83
CA ILE A 105 -5.93 -10.11 0.42
C ILE A 105 -5.54 -11.19 -0.59
N GLY A 106 -4.98 -12.31 -0.12
CA GLY A 106 -4.55 -13.41 -0.98
C GLY A 106 -3.06 -13.43 -1.23
N LEU A 107 -2.46 -14.62 -1.12
CA LEU A 107 -1.03 -14.80 -1.41
C LEU A 107 -0.73 -14.50 -2.87
N ASP A 108 -1.65 -14.85 -3.79
CA ASP A 108 -1.49 -14.58 -5.22
C ASP A 108 -1.35 -13.08 -5.51
N VAL A 109 -2.08 -12.24 -4.79
CA VAL A 109 -1.97 -10.78 -4.90
C VAL A 109 -0.58 -10.33 -4.46
N ALA A 110 -0.09 -10.85 -3.34
CA ALA A 110 1.24 -10.51 -2.83
C ALA A 110 2.34 -10.93 -3.80
N LEU A 111 2.23 -12.12 -4.37
CA LEU A 111 3.20 -12.64 -5.33
C LEU A 111 3.22 -11.82 -6.62
N GLU A 112 2.06 -11.48 -7.14
CA GLU A 112 1.96 -10.65 -8.34
C GLU A 112 2.59 -9.27 -8.08
N ALA A 113 2.29 -8.68 -6.93
CA ALA A 113 2.85 -7.39 -6.54
C ALA A 113 4.38 -7.45 -6.47
N LEU A 114 4.93 -8.49 -5.87
CA LEU A 114 6.38 -8.66 -5.76
C LEU A 114 7.02 -8.79 -7.14
N ARG A 115 6.46 -9.64 -8.01
CA ARG A 115 6.99 -9.83 -9.36
C ARG A 115 6.97 -8.54 -10.16
N ASP A 116 5.86 -7.80 -10.09
CA ASP A 116 5.74 -6.54 -10.81
C ASP A 116 6.71 -5.50 -10.27
N CYS A 117 6.84 -5.41 -8.95
CA CYS A 117 7.77 -4.48 -8.31
C CYS A 117 9.21 -4.74 -8.77
N TRP A 118 9.61 -6.01 -8.80
CA TRP A 118 10.94 -6.40 -9.23
C TRP A 118 11.15 -6.13 -10.72
N ARG A 119 10.20 -6.57 -11.55
CA ARG A 119 10.29 -6.40 -13.00
C ARG A 119 10.33 -4.92 -13.41
N GLN A 120 9.54 -4.10 -12.75
CA GLN A 120 9.49 -2.66 -13.01
C GLN A 120 10.60 -1.87 -12.30
N ARG A 121 11.44 -2.57 -11.52
CA ARG A 121 12.55 -1.96 -10.79
C ARG A 121 12.12 -0.84 -9.85
N LYS A 122 10.98 -1.01 -9.20
CA LYS A 122 10.45 -0.02 -8.26
C LYS A 122 11.04 -0.14 -6.87
N ALA A 123 11.73 -1.23 -6.58
CA ALA A 123 12.47 -1.42 -5.34
C ALA A 123 13.69 -2.30 -5.60
N THR A 124 14.75 -2.07 -4.82
CA THR A 124 15.94 -2.91 -4.85
C THR A 124 15.75 -4.12 -3.96
N MET A 125 16.62 -5.13 -4.12
CA MET A 125 16.59 -6.30 -3.26
C MET A 125 16.80 -5.92 -1.79
N ASP A 126 17.74 -4.99 -1.52
CA ASP A 126 17.97 -4.52 -0.16
C ASP A 126 16.74 -3.85 0.44
N GLU A 127 16.04 -3.04 -0.34
CA GLU A 127 14.81 -2.39 0.12
C GLU A 127 13.72 -3.41 0.43
N LEU A 128 13.58 -4.43 -0.41
CA LEU A 128 12.60 -5.49 -0.19
C LEU A 128 12.90 -6.29 1.08
N TRP A 129 14.18 -6.64 1.31
CA TRP A 129 14.59 -7.33 2.53
C TRP A 129 14.36 -6.48 3.77
N GLU A 130 14.70 -5.19 3.69
CA GLU A 130 14.50 -4.29 4.83
C GLU A 130 13.02 -4.17 5.19
N ALA A 131 12.17 -3.97 4.19
CA ALA A 131 10.72 -3.89 4.40
C ALA A 131 10.18 -5.20 4.99
N ALA A 132 10.67 -6.34 4.49
CA ALA A 132 10.27 -7.65 4.99
C ALA A 132 10.60 -7.80 6.48
N LYS A 133 11.77 -7.33 6.90
CA LYS A 133 12.18 -7.39 8.31
C LYS A 133 11.30 -6.47 9.17
N ILE A 134 11.05 -5.27 8.70
CA ILE A 134 10.24 -4.30 9.44
C ILE A 134 8.82 -4.80 9.62
N CYS A 135 8.25 -5.39 8.59
CA CYS A 135 6.90 -5.94 8.66
C CYS A 135 6.84 -7.33 9.29
N ARG A 136 8.00 -7.88 9.70
CA ARG A 136 8.11 -9.19 10.35
C ARG A 136 7.64 -10.35 9.48
N VAL A 137 7.89 -10.25 8.18
CA VAL A 137 7.55 -11.29 7.20
C VAL A 137 8.77 -11.77 6.42
N ALA A 138 9.97 -11.54 6.94
CA ALA A 138 11.20 -11.94 6.26
C ALA A 138 11.24 -13.45 5.98
N ASN A 139 10.84 -14.27 6.93
CA ASN A 139 10.82 -15.72 6.74
C ASN A 139 9.81 -16.16 5.69
N VAL A 140 8.66 -15.48 5.64
CA VAL A 140 7.62 -15.77 4.65
C VAL A 140 8.09 -15.37 3.26
N MET A 141 8.73 -14.21 3.13
CA MET A 141 9.16 -13.67 1.83
C MET A 141 10.44 -14.29 1.31
N ARG A 142 11.28 -14.86 2.19
CA ARG A 142 12.61 -15.36 1.81
C ARG A 142 12.62 -16.23 0.55
N PRO A 143 11.83 -17.33 0.45
CA PRO A 143 11.90 -18.17 -0.75
C PRO A 143 11.52 -17.42 -2.02
N TYR A 144 10.61 -16.47 -1.92
CA TYR A 144 10.19 -15.70 -3.09
C TYR A 144 11.24 -14.66 -3.49
N LEU A 145 11.87 -14.00 -2.51
CA LEU A 145 12.95 -13.07 -2.78
C LEU A 145 14.15 -13.77 -3.40
N GLU A 146 14.51 -14.94 -2.88
CA GLU A 146 15.63 -15.72 -3.40
C GLU A 146 15.37 -16.20 -4.83
N SER A 147 14.12 -16.42 -5.19
CA SER A 147 13.76 -16.88 -6.54
C SER A 147 13.83 -15.76 -7.60
N LEU A 148 13.93 -14.52 -7.20
CA LEU A 148 13.97 -13.39 -8.14
C LEU A 148 15.33 -13.23 -8.85
N THR A 149 16.37 -13.80 -8.32
CA THR A 149 17.73 -13.65 -8.85
C THR A 149 18.26 -14.91 -9.52
#